data_a44e226363815c85c04464c102df7ef4
#
_entry.id   a44e226363815c85c04464c102df7ef4
#
_cell.length_a   1.000
_cell.length_b   1.000
_cell.length_c   1.000
_cell.angle_alpha   90.00
_cell.angle_beta   90.00
_cell.angle_gamma   90.00
#
_symmetry.space_group_name_H-M   'P 1'
#
loop_
_entity.id
_entity.type
_entity.pdbx_description
1 polymer ?
#
loop_
_entity_poly.entity_id
_entity_poly.type
_entity_poly.pdbx_seq_one_letter_code
_entity_poly.pdbx_strand_id
1 'polypeptide(L)'
;MGKYTKIKCGKLYDGIHDVFQENMEILINDKKIEEVGHNLAMPEQTDVIDLTSLTVTPGLIDAHVHPEFFDWRDIYTDTVYNSDGYRALATAYTARKTLMGGFTTIRSLGWFREAYELDVKRAIENGYLEGSRLIVASHFLCTPGSHGDMTQSLKNNPYLSDYMMQQYPTCGNGADFFVGAVRREKKMGFDFLKIMATGGFATPNDDPDDIQLNDAEFKAIFDTANEVKISVTAHAYGPKLMKKLINYGITGIEHGSLMDKETAKMFEDTGTYLVPTFVPYDDAIHGDVESMSQKSPSFKKKLEKYQERLRRGREIIRESKIKLGYGTDMVAVHQSYESGWEYNAWLNSGMDPFRALKAATINNAEICEISHLVGTIEKGKLADISGWKRDLLKDPDALRECSFVMKEGKVYPTESRV
;
A
#
# COMPACT_ATOMS: atom_id res chain seq x y z
N MET A 1 6.35 3.73 -36.87
CA MET A 1 6.83 4.92 -36.14
C MET A 1 6.08 4.96 -34.83
N GLY A 2 6.75 5.22 -33.70
CA GLY A 2 6.11 5.33 -32.40
C GLY A 2 5.17 6.54 -32.35
N LYS A 3 4.11 6.47 -31.54
CA LYS A 3 3.20 7.59 -31.31
C LYS A 3 3.82 8.54 -30.29
N TYR A 4 4.07 9.78 -30.68
CA TYR A 4 4.61 10.78 -29.75
C TYR A 4 3.49 11.56 -29.07
N THR A 5 3.67 11.83 -27.78
CA THR A 5 2.80 12.71 -26.97
C THR A 5 3.69 13.69 -26.20
N LYS A 6 3.37 14.97 -26.24
CA LYS A 6 4.07 16.02 -25.48
C LYS A 6 3.13 16.57 -24.42
N ILE A 7 3.54 16.52 -23.16
CA ILE A 7 2.82 17.13 -22.04
C ILE A 7 3.50 18.45 -21.69
N LYS A 8 2.71 19.53 -21.57
CA LYS A 8 3.16 20.83 -21.04
C LYS A 8 2.71 20.94 -19.60
N CYS A 9 3.64 21.13 -18.66
CA CYS A 9 3.36 21.20 -17.22
C CYS A 9 3.40 22.64 -16.73
N GLY A 10 2.48 23.05 -15.88
CA GLY A 10 2.61 24.31 -15.14
C GLY A 10 3.67 24.17 -14.04
N LYS A 11 3.48 23.22 -13.16
CA LYS A 11 4.45 22.78 -12.16
C LYS A 11 4.71 21.28 -12.32
N LEU A 12 5.95 20.85 -12.14
CA LEU A 12 6.36 19.45 -12.19
C LEU A 12 7.08 19.07 -10.89
N TYR A 13 6.58 18.06 -10.19
CA TYR A 13 7.33 17.28 -9.21
C TYR A 13 7.89 16.05 -9.91
N ASP A 14 9.19 15.90 -9.94
CA ASP A 14 9.83 14.81 -10.70
C ASP A 14 10.00 13.49 -9.91
N GLY A 15 9.68 13.51 -8.62
CA GLY A 15 9.86 12.36 -7.71
C GLY A 15 11.26 12.27 -7.09
N ILE A 16 12.18 13.18 -7.44
CA ILE A 16 13.59 13.18 -7.00
C ILE A 16 13.89 14.38 -6.09
N HIS A 17 13.54 15.58 -6.57
CA HIS A 17 13.88 16.82 -5.92
C HIS A 17 12.70 17.37 -5.12
N ASP A 18 12.97 17.84 -3.91
CA ASP A 18 11.95 18.43 -3.03
C ASP A 18 11.61 19.87 -3.48
N VAL A 19 11.22 20.02 -4.76
CA VAL A 19 10.89 21.29 -5.41
C VAL A 19 9.95 21.06 -6.59
N PHE A 20 9.08 22.03 -6.86
CA PHE A 20 8.34 22.07 -8.12
C PHE A 20 9.14 22.85 -9.17
N GLN A 21 9.38 22.21 -10.32
CA GLN A 21 9.97 22.81 -11.51
C GLN A 21 8.86 23.44 -12.36
N GLU A 22 9.04 24.66 -12.84
CA GLU A 22 8.01 25.37 -13.61
C GLU A 22 8.23 25.25 -15.11
N ASN A 23 7.13 25.28 -15.87
CA ASN A 23 7.12 25.30 -17.34
C ASN A 23 7.92 24.15 -18.00
N MET A 24 7.93 23.00 -17.35
CA MET A 24 8.56 21.80 -17.89
C MET A 24 7.70 21.15 -18.96
N GLU A 25 8.36 20.45 -19.87
CA GLU A 25 7.74 19.62 -20.89
C GLU A 25 8.20 18.17 -20.76
N ILE A 26 7.31 17.21 -21.06
CA ILE A 26 7.61 15.79 -21.07
C ILE A 26 7.27 15.27 -22.47
N LEU A 27 8.26 14.76 -23.18
CA LEU A 27 8.08 14.08 -24.45
C LEU A 27 7.99 12.57 -24.21
N ILE A 28 6.94 11.95 -24.69
CA ILE A 28 6.62 10.53 -24.53
C ILE A 28 6.63 9.88 -25.91
N ASN A 29 7.26 8.72 -26.02
CA ASN A 29 7.23 7.84 -27.19
C ASN A 29 6.55 6.51 -26.82
N ASP A 30 5.34 6.29 -27.35
CA ASP A 30 4.46 5.19 -26.98
C ASP A 30 4.20 5.12 -25.47
N LYS A 31 4.89 4.23 -24.76
CA LYS A 31 4.72 3.99 -23.33
C LYS A 31 5.78 4.68 -22.45
N LYS A 32 6.86 5.21 -23.03
CA LYS A 32 8.04 5.64 -22.29
C LYS A 32 8.30 7.13 -22.42
N ILE A 33 8.83 7.71 -21.36
CA ILE A 33 9.37 9.06 -21.34
C ILE A 33 10.66 9.06 -22.17
N GLU A 34 10.67 9.85 -23.24
CA GLU A 34 11.81 10.03 -24.14
C GLU A 34 12.73 11.16 -23.66
N GLU A 35 12.13 12.27 -23.22
CA GLU A 35 12.87 13.46 -22.79
C GLU A 35 12.03 14.30 -21.81
N VAL A 36 12.71 14.99 -20.89
CA VAL A 36 12.10 15.95 -19.94
C VAL A 36 12.95 17.22 -19.96
N GLY A 37 12.34 18.39 -20.12
CA GLY A 37 13.08 19.64 -20.20
C GLY A 37 12.21 20.83 -20.58
N HIS A 38 12.81 21.88 -21.05
CA HIS A 38 12.12 23.07 -21.56
C HIS A 38 12.25 23.15 -23.09
N ASN A 39 11.19 23.62 -23.75
CA ASN A 39 11.17 23.85 -25.20
C ASN A 39 11.63 22.63 -26.02
N LEU A 40 11.14 21.44 -25.65
CA LEU A 40 11.52 20.21 -26.33
C LEU A 40 11.09 20.23 -27.79
N ALA A 41 11.96 19.72 -28.68
CA ALA A 41 11.61 19.51 -30.08
C ALA A 41 10.46 18.50 -30.19
N MET A 42 9.56 18.74 -31.13
CA MET A 42 8.43 17.84 -31.39
C MET A 42 8.67 17.08 -32.70
N PRO A 43 8.69 15.73 -32.66
CA PRO A 43 8.57 14.95 -33.89
C PRO A 43 7.28 15.28 -34.66
N GLU A 44 7.26 14.99 -35.95
CA GLU A 44 6.05 15.14 -36.75
C GLU A 44 4.90 14.27 -36.15
N GLN A 45 3.68 14.77 -36.19
CA GLN A 45 2.48 14.11 -35.68
C GLN A 45 2.47 13.86 -34.15
N THR A 46 3.13 14.73 -33.36
CA THR A 46 3.10 14.70 -31.90
C THR A 46 1.75 15.23 -31.38
N ASP A 47 1.03 14.43 -30.59
CA ASP A 47 -0.12 14.89 -29.82
C ASP A 47 0.34 15.81 -28.67
N VAL A 48 -0.36 16.92 -28.42
CA VAL A 48 -0.04 17.85 -27.33
C VAL A 48 -1.13 17.81 -26.26
N ILE A 49 -0.72 17.60 -25.01
CA ILE A 49 -1.58 17.66 -23.82
C ILE A 49 -1.14 18.87 -23.00
N ASP A 50 -2.05 19.80 -22.76
CA ASP A 50 -1.81 21.00 -21.99
C ASP A 50 -2.26 20.83 -20.53
N LEU A 51 -1.30 20.71 -19.61
CA LEU A 51 -1.49 20.63 -18.17
C LEU A 51 -0.88 21.85 -17.46
N THR A 52 -0.77 22.99 -18.13
CA THR A 52 -0.15 24.22 -17.57
C THR A 52 -0.91 24.78 -16.38
N SER A 53 -2.18 24.41 -16.18
CA SER A 53 -3.00 24.77 -15.01
C SER A 53 -2.87 23.80 -13.83
N LEU A 54 -2.10 22.72 -13.98
CA LEU A 54 -1.97 21.65 -13.00
C LEU A 54 -0.56 21.56 -12.42
N THR A 55 -0.46 20.96 -11.22
CA THR A 55 0.80 20.38 -10.74
C THR A 55 0.86 18.93 -11.20
N VAL A 56 1.89 18.59 -11.96
CA VAL A 56 2.15 17.25 -12.51
C VAL A 56 3.09 16.49 -11.60
N THR A 57 2.82 15.22 -11.36
CA THR A 57 3.64 14.30 -10.56
C THR A 57 3.85 12.99 -11.33
N PRO A 58 4.84 12.15 -10.95
CA PRO A 58 4.78 10.74 -11.31
C PRO A 58 3.42 10.16 -10.92
N GLY A 59 2.94 9.16 -11.61
CA GLY A 59 1.78 8.38 -11.17
C GLY A 59 2.01 7.87 -9.75
N LEU A 60 1.06 8.16 -8.85
CA LEU A 60 1.23 7.83 -7.44
C LEU A 60 1.10 6.32 -7.20
N ILE A 61 1.68 5.87 -6.10
CA ILE A 61 1.69 4.48 -5.67
C ILE A 61 1.14 4.40 -4.25
N ASP A 62 0.13 3.54 -4.04
CA ASP A 62 -0.35 3.16 -2.71
C ASP A 62 0.23 1.78 -2.35
N ALA A 63 1.12 1.74 -1.36
CA ALA A 63 1.87 0.53 -1.02
C ALA A 63 1.20 -0.34 0.06
N HIS A 64 -0.02 -0.01 0.48
CA HIS A 64 -0.77 -0.84 1.43
C HIS A 64 -2.26 -0.74 1.17
N VAL A 65 -2.77 -1.64 0.35
CA VAL A 65 -4.20 -1.75 0.07
C VAL A 65 -4.68 -3.20 0.20
N HIS A 66 -5.97 -3.34 0.44
CA HIS A 66 -6.72 -4.59 0.34
C HIS A 66 -7.85 -4.37 -0.68
N PRO A 67 -7.56 -4.51 -1.98
CA PRO A 67 -8.49 -4.09 -3.04
C PRO A 67 -9.77 -4.94 -3.12
N GLU A 68 -9.77 -6.10 -2.51
CA GLU A 68 -10.90 -7.01 -2.40
C GLU A 68 -11.93 -6.56 -1.36
N PHE A 69 -11.57 -5.71 -0.41
CA PHE A 69 -12.49 -5.20 0.61
C PHE A 69 -13.39 -4.10 0.03
N PHE A 70 -14.41 -4.53 -0.65
CA PHE A 70 -15.39 -3.64 -1.24
C PHE A 70 -16.45 -3.19 -0.23
N ASP A 71 -16.90 -4.11 0.65
CA ASP A 71 -17.80 -3.84 1.76
C ASP A 71 -17.32 -4.52 3.03
N TRP A 72 -16.42 -3.86 3.72
CA TRP A 72 -15.78 -4.35 4.93
C TRP A 72 -16.67 -4.31 6.18
N ARG A 73 -17.90 -3.75 6.12
CA ARG A 73 -18.81 -3.65 7.27
C ARG A 73 -19.10 -5.00 7.90
N ASP A 74 -19.01 -6.07 7.11
CA ASP A 74 -19.06 -7.42 7.60
C ASP A 74 -18.08 -8.34 6.85
N ILE A 75 -16.79 -8.17 7.15
CA ILE A 75 -15.69 -8.92 6.54
C ILE A 75 -15.86 -10.44 6.67
N TYR A 76 -16.49 -10.91 7.76
CA TYR A 76 -16.71 -12.34 8.00
C TYR A 76 -17.83 -12.88 7.12
N THR A 77 -18.93 -12.15 7.03
CA THR A 77 -20.01 -12.48 6.10
C THR A 77 -19.50 -12.45 4.66
N ASP A 78 -18.77 -11.41 4.29
CA ASP A 78 -18.18 -11.28 2.97
C ASP A 78 -17.26 -12.47 2.63
N THR A 79 -16.45 -12.91 3.59
CA THR A 79 -15.56 -14.06 3.44
C THR A 79 -16.31 -15.37 3.19
N VAL A 80 -17.45 -15.57 3.81
CA VAL A 80 -18.22 -16.80 3.71
C VAL A 80 -19.13 -16.80 2.49
N TYR A 81 -19.77 -15.68 2.17
CA TYR A 81 -20.83 -15.64 1.16
C TYR A 81 -20.34 -15.29 -0.24
N ASN A 82 -19.26 -14.52 -0.37
CA ASN A 82 -18.77 -14.10 -1.68
C ASN A 82 -17.85 -15.13 -2.31
N SER A 83 -18.09 -15.44 -3.57
CA SER A 83 -17.20 -16.29 -4.37
C SER A 83 -15.89 -15.56 -4.72
N ASP A 84 -14.85 -16.33 -5.01
CA ASP A 84 -13.56 -15.77 -5.47
C ASP A 84 -13.70 -15.02 -6.81
N GLY A 85 -14.62 -15.45 -7.66
CA GLY A 85 -14.96 -14.71 -8.88
C GLY A 85 -15.55 -13.32 -8.59
N TYR A 86 -16.43 -13.19 -7.59
CA TYR A 86 -16.95 -11.89 -7.16
C TYR A 86 -15.84 -11.00 -6.60
N ARG A 87 -14.93 -11.54 -5.78
CA ARG A 87 -13.79 -10.83 -5.21
C ARG A 87 -12.81 -10.36 -6.28
N ALA A 88 -12.54 -11.20 -7.29
CA ALA A 88 -11.72 -10.80 -8.43
C ALA A 88 -12.33 -9.59 -9.18
N LEU A 89 -13.66 -9.57 -9.36
CA LEU A 89 -14.35 -8.43 -9.95
C LEU A 89 -14.30 -7.18 -9.05
N ALA A 90 -14.44 -7.34 -7.74
CA ALA A 90 -14.29 -6.24 -6.77
C ALA A 90 -12.87 -5.67 -6.79
N THR A 91 -11.85 -6.53 -6.80
CA THR A 91 -10.44 -6.15 -6.95
C THR A 91 -10.20 -5.38 -8.26
N ALA A 92 -10.74 -5.84 -9.38
CA ALA A 92 -10.64 -5.15 -10.67
C ALA A 92 -11.32 -3.79 -10.64
N TYR A 93 -12.50 -3.68 -10.03
CA TYR A 93 -13.20 -2.42 -9.83
C TYR A 93 -12.38 -1.44 -8.99
N THR A 94 -11.86 -1.89 -7.84
CA THR A 94 -11.01 -1.08 -6.97
C THR A 94 -9.76 -0.61 -7.71
N ALA A 95 -9.05 -1.50 -8.40
CA ALA A 95 -7.86 -1.14 -9.18
C ALA A 95 -8.17 -0.08 -10.26
N ARG A 96 -9.32 -0.18 -10.92
CA ARG A 96 -9.77 0.82 -11.90
C ARG A 96 -10.08 2.17 -11.24
N LYS A 97 -10.81 2.17 -10.13
CA LYS A 97 -11.15 3.40 -9.38
C LYS A 97 -9.91 4.09 -8.82
N THR A 98 -8.95 3.32 -8.33
CA THR A 98 -7.68 3.83 -7.81
C THR A 98 -6.85 4.48 -8.93
N LEU A 99 -6.80 3.85 -10.12
CA LEU A 99 -6.16 4.47 -11.31
C LEU A 99 -6.78 5.82 -11.65
N MET A 100 -8.12 5.89 -11.69
CA MET A 100 -8.86 7.13 -11.97
C MET A 100 -8.65 8.20 -10.89
N GLY A 101 -8.25 7.78 -9.69
CA GLY A 101 -7.81 8.64 -8.58
C GLY A 101 -6.36 9.11 -8.66
N GLY A 102 -5.62 8.76 -9.73
CA GLY A 102 -4.23 9.20 -9.94
C GLY A 102 -3.16 8.27 -9.35
N PHE A 103 -3.55 7.13 -8.78
CA PHE A 103 -2.61 6.13 -8.28
C PHE A 103 -2.44 5.03 -9.34
N THR A 104 -1.35 5.06 -10.08
CA THR A 104 -1.11 4.17 -11.23
C THR A 104 -0.62 2.79 -10.82
N THR A 105 -0.18 2.63 -9.58
CA THR A 105 0.24 1.35 -8.99
C THR A 105 -0.34 1.20 -7.59
N ILE A 106 -0.76 -0.01 -7.24
CA ILE A 106 -1.15 -0.40 -5.89
C ILE A 106 -0.41 -1.67 -5.47
N ARG A 107 -0.04 -1.74 -4.20
CA ARG A 107 0.54 -2.92 -3.58
C ARG A 107 -0.49 -3.54 -2.66
N SER A 108 -1.08 -4.67 -3.10
CA SER A 108 -2.00 -5.45 -2.28
C SER A 108 -1.22 -6.22 -1.22
N LEU A 109 -1.67 -6.11 0.02
CA LEU A 109 -0.99 -6.73 1.16
C LEU A 109 -1.46 -8.16 1.43
N GLY A 110 -2.16 -8.75 0.44
CA GLY A 110 -2.54 -10.14 0.46
C GLY A 110 -3.85 -10.44 1.20
N TRP A 111 -4.22 -11.67 1.15
CA TRP A 111 -5.44 -12.24 1.70
C TRP A 111 -5.14 -13.62 2.31
N PHE A 112 -6.14 -14.37 2.67
CA PHE A 112 -5.98 -15.66 3.38
C PHE A 112 -6.46 -16.88 2.57
N ARG A 113 -7.13 -16.68 1.43
CA ARG A 113 -7.72 -17.76 0.62
C ARG A 113 -7.09 -17.83 -0.78
N GLU A 114 -7.92 -17.76 -1.80
CA GLU A 114 -7.55 -17.94 -3.20
C GLU A 114 -6.69 -16.79 -3.77
N ALA A 115 -5.82 -17.12 -4.69
CA ALA A 115 -4.87 -16.18 -5.32
C ALA A 115 -5.48 -15.41 -6.51
N TYR A 116 -6.77 -15.06 -6.46
CA TYR A 116 -7.47 -14.38 -7.56
C TYR A 116 -6.87 -13.02 -7.93
N GLU A 117 -6.15 -12.38 -7.02
CA GLU A 117 -5.45 -11.12 -7.30
C GLU A 117 -4.36 -11.29 -8.35
N LEU A 118 -3.69 -12.45 -8.42
CA LEU A 118 -2.74 -12.78 -9.47
C LEU A 118 -3.42 -12.88 -10.84
N ASP A 119 -4.67 -13.34 -10.89
CA ASP A 119 -5.45 -13.37 -12.12
C ASP A 119 -5.87 -11.97 -12.57
N VAL A 120 -6.28 -11.11 -11.62
CA VAL A 120 -6.58 -9.69 -11.90
C VAL A 120 -5.32 -8.95 -12.38
N LYS A 121 -4.17 -9.15 -11.71
CA LYS A 121 -2.86 -8.63 -12.12
C LYS A 121 -2.57 -9.01 -13.57
N ARG A 122 -2.63 -10.30 -13.89
CA ARG A 122 -2.39 -10.82 -15.24
C ARG A 122 -3.37 -10.26 -16.28
N ALA A 123 -4.64 -10.08 -15.91
CA ALA A 123 -5.64 -9.51 -16.81
C ALA A 123 -5.38 -8.02 -17.11
N ILE A 124 -4.89 -7.25 -16.14
CA ILE A 124 -4.47 -5.85 -16.34
C ILE A 124 -3.19 -5.79 -17.19
N GLU A 125 -2.19 -6.62 -16.92
CA GLU A 125 -0.93 -6.70 -17.68
C GLU A 125 -1.18 -7.08 -19.16
N ASN A 126 -2.13 -7.96 -19.42
CA ASN A 126 -2.52 -8.36 -20.77
C ASN A 126 -3.48 -7.38 -21.46
N GLY A 127 -3.91 -6.30 -20.77
CA GLY A 127 -4.83 -5.30 -21.31
C GLY A 127 -6.29 -5.77 -21.42
N TYR A 128 -6.68 -6.85 -20.76
CA TYR A 128 -8.07 -7.31 -20.71
C TYR A 128 -8.89 -6.47 -19.74
N LEU A 129 -8.24 -5.90 -18.71
CA LEU A 129 -8.85 -5.00 -17.75
C LEU A 129 -8.04 -3.69 -17.66
N GLU A 130 -8.73 -2.61 -17.37
CA GLU A 130 -8.11 -1.33 -17.02
C GLU A 130 -8.02 -1.20 -15.50
N GLY A 131 -6.85 -0.77 -15.00
CA GLY A 131 -6.63 -0.57 -13.57
C GLY A 131 -5.20 -0.18 -13.25
N SER A 132 -4.95 0.16 -12.00
CA SER A 132 -3.61 0.33 -11.46
C SER A 132 -2.79 -0.95 -11.65
N ARG A 133 -1.47 -0.81 -11.84
CA ARG A 133 -0.55 -1.96 -11.78
C ARG A 133 -0.64 -2.58 -10.40
N LEU A 134 -0.77 -3.91 -10.32
CA LEU A 134 -0.83 -4.64 -9.06
C LEU A 134 0.54 -5.23 -8.72
N ILE A 135 0.96 -4.99 -7.49
CA ILE A 135 2.04 -5.73 -6.81
C ILE A 135 1.34 -6.53 -5.71
N VAL A 136 1.48 -7.85 -5.72
CA VAL A 136 0.60 -8.75 -4.94
C VAL A 136 1.39 -9.53 -3.92
N ALA A 137 1.02 -9.38 -2.64
CA ALA A 137 1.55 -10.17 -1.54
C ALA A 137 1.07 -11.62 -1.58
N SER A 138 1.81 -12.49 -0.92
CA SER A 138 1.38 -13.84 -0.56
C SER A 138 0.08 -13.83 0.25
N HIS A 139 -0.53 -15.00 0.41
CA HIS A 139 -1.46 -15.19 1.51
C HIS A 139 -0.80 -14.84 2.85
N PHE A 140 -1.58 -14.44 3.85
CA PHE A 140 -1.04 -14.11 5.17
C PHE A 140 -0.35 -15.32 5.80
N LEU A 141 0.97 -15.26 6.00
CA LEU A 141 1.67 -16.24 6.81
C LEU A 141 1.36 -15.94 8.28
N CYS A 142 0.58 -16.80 8.91
CA CYS A 142 0.07 -16.58 10.26
C CYS A 142 -0.09 -17.88 11.04
N THR A 143 -0.32 -17.77 12.34
CA THR A 143 -0.61 -18.92 13.22
C THR A 143 -2.10 -18.96 13.57
N PRO A 144 -2.66 -20.13 13.89
CA PRO A 144 -4.03 -20.23 14.41
C PRO A 144 -4.23 -19.36 15.66
N GLY A 145 -5.34 -18.61 15.69
CA GLY A 145 -5.65 -17.66 16.75
C GLY A 145 -4.93 -16.31 16.65
N SER A 146 -4.12 -16.08 15.62
CA SER A 146 -3.43 -14.81 15.38
C SER A 146 -4.29 -13.80 14.60
N HIS A 147 -3.75 -12.60 14.40
CA HIS A 147 -4.41 -11.51 13.64
C HIS A 147 -4.81 -11.92 12.22
N GLY A 148 -4.02 -12.77 11.58
CA GLY A 148 -4.31 -13.29 10.24
C GLY A 148 -5.30 -14.47 10.22
N ASP A 149 -5.71 -14.99 11.36
CA ASP A 149 -6.68 -16.09 11.45
C ASP A 149 -8.11 -15.56 11.37
N MET A 150 -8.69 -15.60 10.19
CA MET A 150 -10.06 -15.13 9.93
C MET A 150 -11.14 -16.04 10.52
N THR A 151 -10.77 -17.20 11.10
CA THR A 151 -11.73 -18.11 11.77
C THR A 151 -12.03 -17.74 13.22
N GLN A 152 -11.40 -16.72 13.78
CA GLN A 152 -11.58 -16.29 15.18
C GLN A 152 -13.06 -16.00 15.53
N SER A 153 -13.85 -15.48 14.60
CA SER A 153 -15.28 -15.25 14.77
C SER A 153 -16.12 -16.55 14.80
N LEU A 154 -15.55 -17.64 14.29
CA LEU A 154 -16.19 -18.94 14.16
C LEU A 154 -15.90 -19.89 15.35
N LYS A 155 -15.25 -19.38 16.40
CA LYS A 155 -14.82 -20.18 17.57
C LYS A 155 -15.93 -21.02 18.23
N ASN A 156 -17.19 -20.61 18.09
CA ASN A 156 -18.36 -21.32 18.62
C ASN A 156 -18.95 -22.34 17.62
N ASN A 157 -18.37 -22.43 16.41
CA ASN A 157 -18.77 -23.39 15.39
C ASN A 157 -17.52 -24.12 14.86
N PRO A 158 -17.02 -25.15 15.59
CA PRO A 158 -15.77 -25.82 15.25
C PRO A 158 -15.79 -26.46 13.86
N TYR A 159 -16.92 -27.00 13.41
CA TYR A 159 -17.02 -27.60 12.07
C TYR A 159 -16.79 -26.58 10.94
N LEU A 160 -17.40 -25.40 11.07
CA LEU A 160 -17.18 -24.33 10.07
C LEU A 160 -15.78 -23.75 10.17
N SER A 161 -15.27 -23.59 11.39
CA SER A 161 -13.89 -23.15 11.63
C SER A 161 -12.88 -24.10 10.98
N ASP A 162 -13.01 -25.41 11.21
CA ASP A 162 -12.11 -26.43 10.64
C ASP A 162 -12.20 -26.48 9.10
N TYR A 163 -13.41 -26.37 8.55
CA TYR A 163 -13.62 -26.30 7.10
C TYR A 163 -12.92 -25.09 6.50
N MET A 164 -13.09 -23.92 7.11
CA MET A 164 -12.45 -22.68 6.64
C MET A 164 -10.93 -22.75 6.76
N MET A 165 -10.38 -23.28 7.89
CA MET A 165 -8.95 -23.44 8.09
C MET A 165 -8.27 -24.31 7.02
N GLN A 166 -8.96 -25.33 6.51
CA GLN A 166 -8.44 -26.18 5.42
C GLN A 166 -8.21 -25.38 4.11
N GLN A 167 -8.84 -24.21 3.97
CA GLN A 167 -8.69 -23.34 2.82
C GLN A 167 -7.60 -22.26 3.02
N TYR A 168 -6.95 -22.21 4.20
CA TYR A 168 -5.89 -21.26 4.51
C TYR A 168 -4.52 -21.92 4.41
N PRO A 169 -3.90 -21.86 3.22
CA PRO A 169 -2.69 -22.64 2.94
C PRO A 169 -1.48 -22.19 3.76
N THR A 170 -1.55 -21.02 4.41
CA THR A 170 -0.44 -20.37 5.09
C THR A 170 -0.73 -20.07 6.56
N CYS A 171 -1.85 -20.55 7.10
CA CYS A 171 -2.16 -20.50 8.54
C CYS A 171 -1.82 -21.85 9.19
N GLY A 172 -0.81 -21.88 10.05
CA GLY A 172 -0.37 -23.11 10.71
C GLY A 172 0.76 -22.86 11.71
N ASN A 173 1.30 -23.95 12.28
CA ASN A 173 2.32 -23.88 13.32
C ASN A 173 3.56 -24.67 12.93
N GLY A 174 4.71 -24.20 13.43
CA GLY A 174 5.99 -24.88 13.36
C GLY A 174 6.86 -24.51 12.18
N ALA A 175 8.16 -24.60 12.34
CA ALA A 175 9.17 -24.19 11.37
C ALA A 175 9.00 -24.88 10.01
N ASP A 176 8.78 -26.20 9.99
CA ASP A 176 8.63 -26.98 8.75
C ASP A 176 7.39 -26.56 7.96
N PHE A 177 6.30 -26.18 8.65
CA PHE A 177 5.10 -25.66 8.03
C PHE A 177 5.43 -24.37 7.25
N PHE A 178 6.14 -23.43 7.88
CA PHE A 178 6.48 -22.15 7.25
C PHE A 178 7.51 -22.28 6.13
N VAL A 179 8.46 -23.22 6.22
CA VAL A 179 9.34 -23.56 5.08
C VAL A 179 8.51 -23.98 3.86
N GLY A 180 7.53 -24.88 4.07
CA GLY A 180 6.62 -25.31 3.03
C GLY A 180 5.74 -24.18 2.48
N ALA A 181 5.22 -23.31 3.36
CA ALA A 181 4.40 -22.16 3.00
C ALA A 181 5.18 -21.18 2.11
N VAL A 182 6.37 -20.73 2.52
CA VAL A 182 7.20 -19.80 1.73
C VAL A 182 7.49 -20.34 0.33
N ARG A 183 7.86 -21.63 0.20
CA ARG A 183 8.13 -22.26 -1.09
C ARG A 183 6.88 -22.34 -1.99
N ARG A 184 5.73 -22.59 -1.38
CA ARG A 184 4.44 -22.62 -2.09
C ARG A 184 4.08 -21.23 -2.61
N GLU A 185 4.17 -20.20 -1.78
CA GLU A 185 3.84 -18.82 -2.18
C GLU A 185 4.79 -18.33 -3.29
N LYS A 186 6.08 -18.63 -3.19
CA LYS A 186 7.04 -18.36 -4.29
C LYS A 186 6.67 -19.08 -5.59
N LYS A 187 6.26 -20.35 -5.51
CA LYS A 187 5.79 -21.13 -6.67
C LYS A 187 4.53 -20.53 -7.31
N MET A 188 3.63 -19.97 -6.51
CA MET A 188 2.40 -19.31 -6.99
C MET A 188 2.69 -18.05 -7.80
N GLY A 189 3.85 -17.41 -7.60
CA GLY A 189 4.27 -16.22 -8.33
C GLY A 189 3.88 -14.91 -7.66
N PHE A 190 3.67 -14.92 -6.36
CA PHE A 190 3.52 -13.69 -5.57
C PHE A 190 4.80 -12.85 -5.59
N ASP A 191 4.64 -11.53 -5.54
CA ASP A 191 5.77 -10.60 -5.65
C ASP A 191 6.57 -10.54 -4.33
N PHE A 192 5.93 -10.68 -3.18
CA PHE A 192 6.55 -10.65 -1.84
C PHE A 192 5.72 -11.42 -0.82
N LEU A 193 6.30 -11.67 0.36
CA LEU A 193 5.62 -12.33 1.47
C LEU A 193 5.05 -11.32 2.47
N LYS A 194 3.83 -11.59 2.96
CA LYS A 194 3.21 -10.87 4.09
C LYS A 194 3.10 -11.79 5.29
N ILE A 195 3.70 -11.40 6.42
CA ILE A 195 3.55 -12.11 7.70
C ILE A 195 2.70 -11.29 8.69
N MET A 196 1.89 -11.98 9.48
CA MET A 196 1.15 -11.41 10.60
C MET A 196 1.94 -11.66 11.88
N ALA A 197 2.78 -10.69 12.26
CA ALA A 197 3.78 -10.89 13.29
C ALA A 197 3.32 -10.46 14.69
N THR A 198 2.41 -9.46 14.78
CA THR A 198 1.72 -9.08 16.03
C THR A 198 0.22 -9.27 15.92
N GLY A 199 -0.46 -9.23 17.07
CA GLY A 199 -1.89 -8.94 17.11
C GLY A 199 -2.19 -7.54 16.56
N GLY A 200 -3.47 -7.20 16.44
CA GLY A 200 -3.91 -5.94 15.84
C GLY A 200 -5.09 -5.30 16.54
N PHE A 201 -5.56 -4.21 15.95
CA PHE A 201 -6.71 -3.48 16.46
C PHE A 201 -8.04 -4.09 16.01
N ALA A 202 -8.12 -4.63 14.80
CA ALA A 202 -9.36 -5.08 14.19
C ALA A 202 -9.88 -6.41 14.75
N THR A 203 -9.01 -7.33 15.13
CA THR A 203 -9.38 -8.64 15.67
C THR A 203 -9.79 -8.56 17.16
N PRO A 204 -10.76 -9.36 17.63
CA PRO A 204 -11.29 -9.20 18.99
C PRO A 204 -10.40 -9.79 20.09
N ASN A 205 -9.63 -10.85 19.82
CA ASN A 205 -9.03 -11.71 20.86
C ASN A 205 -7.50 -11.63 20.89
N ASP A 206 -6.89 -10.67 20.27
CA ASP A 206 -5.45 -10.39 20.29
C ASP A 206 -5.15 -8.96 20.76
N ASP A 207 -3.89 -8.63 20.91
CA ASP A 207 -3.44 -7.28 21.32
C ASP A 207 -2.28 -6.84 20.41
N PRO A 208 -2.18 -5.56 20.03
CA PRO A 208 -1.08 -5.03 19.20
C PRO A 208 0.33 -5.30 19.74
N ASP A 209 0.50 -5.57 21.02
CA ASP A 209 1.78 -5.94 21.62
C ASP A 209 2.03 -7.47 21.66
N ASP A 210 1.05 -8.32 21.27
CA ASP A 210 1.22 -9.78 21.22
C ASP A 210 2.17 -10.18 20.10
N ILE A 211 3.13 -11.08 20.40
CA ILE A 211 4.00 -11.69 19.40
C ILE A 211 3.39 -13.02 18.97
N GLN A 212 3.07 -13.15 17.70
CA GLN A 212 2.22 -14.24 17.20
C GLN A 212 2.97 -15.37 16.48
N LEU A 213 4.28 -15.22 16.27
CA LEU A 213 5.16 -16.28 15.80
C LEU A 213 6.33 -16.45 16.77
N ASN A 214 6.80 -17.67 16.95
CA ASN A 214 7.99 -17.96 17.76
C ASN A 214 9.30 -17.81 16.96
N ASP A 215 10.44 -17.90 17.63
CA ASP A 215 11.75 -17.68 17.02
C ASP A 215 12.09 -18.69 15.93
N ALA A 216 11.68 -19.95 16.09
CA ALA A 216 11.93 -20.99 15.09
C ALA A 216 11.10 -20.75 13.82
N GLU A 217 9.86 -20.27 13.96
CA GLU A 217 8.99 -19.91 12.84
C GLU A 217 9.51 -18.69 12.10
N PHE A 218 9.88 -17.61 12.79
CA PHE A 218 10.53 -16.45 12.17
C PHE A 218 11.78 -16.87 11.39
N LYS A 219 12.69 -17.64 12.04
CA LYS A 219 13.90 -18.11 11.38
C LYS A 219 13.61 -18.92 10.13
N ALA A 220 12.64 -19.83 10.17
CA ALA A 220 12.23 -20.65 9.03
C ALA A 220 11.71 -19.79 7.87
N ILE A 221 10.88 -18.78 8.16
CA ILE A 221 10.39 -17.85 7.14
C ILE A 221 11.53 -17.07 6.51
N PHE A 222 12.38 -16.40 7.30
CA PHE A 222 13.43 -15.53 6.78
C PHE A 222 14.53 -16.29 6.05
N ASP A 223 15.00 -17.42 6.60
CA ASP A 223 16.01 -18.25 5.93
C ASP A 223 15.50 -18.75 4.58
N THR A 224 14.28 -19.30 4.57
CA THR A 224 13.69 -19.82 3.32
C THR A 224 13.41 -18.69 2.32
N ALA A 225 12.90 -17.54 2.76
CA ALA A 225 12.66 -16.39 1.89
C ALA A 225 13.96 -15.90 1.23
N ASN A 226 15.06 -15.85 1.99
CA ASN A 226 16.38 -15.50 1.47
C ASN A 226 16.88 -16.52 0.43
N GLU A 227 16.74 -17.83 0.71
CA GLU A 227 17.12 -18.90 -0.22
C GLU A 227 16.37 -18.81 -1.55
N VAL A 228 15.05 -18.54 -1.52
CA VAL A 228 14.22 -18.46 -2.73
C VAL A 228 14.14 -17.05 -3.31
N LYS A 229 14.83 -16.09 -2.73
CA LYS A 229 14.90 -14.68 -3.14
C LYS A 229 13.52 -14.05 -3.31
N ILE A 230 12.80 -13.95 -2.19
CA ILE A 230 11.52 -13.24 -2.10
C ILE A 230 11.57 -12.32 -0.87
N SER A 231 11.18 -11.07 -1.03
CA SER A 231 11.14 -10.10 0.06
C SER A 231 10.03 -10.40 1.07
N VAL A 232 10.21 -9.94 2.31
CA VAL A 232 9.25 -10.14 3.40
C VAL A 232 8.87 -8.81 4.01
N THR A 233 7.57 -8.58 4.19
CA THR A 233 7.04 -7.49 5.01
C THR A 233 6.17 -8.03 6.14
N ALA A 234 6.05 -7.30 7.24
CA ALA A 234 5.34 -7.73 8.42
C ALA A 234 4.30 -6.71 8.90
N HIS A 235 3.10 -7.19 9.20
CA HIS A 235 2.20 -6.51 10.11
C HIS A 235 2.81 -6.53 11.52
N ALA A 236 3.17 -5.36 12.05
CA ALA A 236 3.76 -5.25 13.37
C ALA A 236 3.56 -3.85 13.97
N TYR A 237 3.23 -3.77 15.26
CA TYR A 237 2.97 -2.51 15.95
C TYR A 237 4.03 -2.15 16.98
N GLY A 238 4.38 -3.09 17.86
CA GLY A 238 5.17 -2.82 19.04
C GLY A 238 6.68 -2.85 18.81
N PRO A 239 7.47 -1.98 19.51
CA PRO A 239 8.90 -1.84 19.28
C PRO A 239 9.71 -3.11 19.57
N LYS A 240 9.29 -3.92 20.57
CA LYS A 240 9.99 -5.17 20.91
C LYS A 240 10.08 -6.12 19.71
N LEU A 241 8.98 -6.28 18.98
CA LEU A 241 8.98 -7.16 17.82
C LEU A 241 9.63 -6.50 16.61
N MET A 242 9.37 -5.22 16.36
CA MET A 242 10.00 -4.51 15.23
C MET A 242 11.54 -4.62 15.29
N LYS A 243 12.17 -4.39 16.45
CA LYS A 243 13.62 -4.58 16.64
C LYS A 243 14.07 -6.00 16.30
N LYS A 244 13.29 -7.01 16.70
CA LYS A 244 13.58 -8.40 16.39
C LYS A 244 13.50 -8.69 14.89
N LEU A 245 12.45 -8.20 14.21
CA LEU A 245 12.27 -8.37 12.77
C LEU A 245 13.39 -7.68 11.97
N ILE A 246 13.83 -6.49 12.38
CA ILE A 246 14.98 -5.80 11.79
C ILE A 246 16.23 -6.65 11.91
N ASN A 247 16.48 -7.28 13.07
CA ASN A 247 17.63 -8.17 13.27
C ASN A 247 17.55 -9.47 12.43
N TYR A 248 16.37 -9.93 12.03
CA TYR A 248 16.20 -11.00 11.04
C TYR A 248 16.42 -10.53 9.59
N GLY A 249 16.61 -9.24 9.36
CA GLY A 249 16.82 -8.69 8.01
C GLY A 249 15.53 -8.49 7.23
N ILE A 250 14.43 -8.15 7.92
CA ILE A 250 13.16 -7.85 7.25
C ILE A 250 13.32 -6.67 6.27
N THR A 251 12.68 -6.76 5.12
CA THR A 251 12.72 -5.70 4.10
C THR A 251 11.90 -4.49 4.54
N GLY A 252 10.74 -4.70 5.14
CA GLY A 252 9.85 -3.63 5.58
C GLY A 252 8.84 -4.03 6.63
N ILE A 253 8.26 -3.03 7.27
CA ILE A 253 7.22 -3.18 8.30
C ILE A 253 6.02 -2.32 7.92
N GLU A 254 4.85 -2.89 8.09
CA GLU A 254 3.55 -2.24 7.94
C GLU A 254 3.06 -1.76 9.31
N HIS A 255 2.41 -0.59 9.34
CA HIS A 255 1.93 0.10 10.53
C HIS A 255 3.05 0.66 11.42
N GLY A 256 3.68 -0.14 12.29
CA GLY A 256 4.73 0.34 13.20
C GLY A 256 4.27 1.46 14.14
N SER A 257 2.96 1.59 14.35
CA SER A 257 2.34 2.80 14.93
C SER A 257 2.66 3.03 16.41
N LEU A 258 3.18 2.00 17.11
CA LEU A 258 3.61 2.12 18.51
C LEU A 258 5.13 2.36 18.63
N MET A 259 5.70 3.07 17.67
CA MET A 259 7.13 3.36 17.51
C MET A 259 7.76 3.99 18.76
N ASP A 260 8.97 3.56 19.13
CA ASP A 260 9.85 4.28 20.03
C ASP A 260 11.11 4.83 19.32
N LYS A 261 11.82 5.76 19.94
CA LYS A 261 12.97 6.44 19.33
C LYS A 261 14.13 5.48 19.01
N GLU A 262 14.34 4.45 19.81
CA GLU A 262 15.38 3.45 19.58
C GLU A 262 15.06 2.61 18.35
N THR A 263 13.80 2.17 18.21
CA THR A 263 13.34 1.44 17.03
C THR A 263 13.42 2.30 15.78
N ALA A 264 13.00 3.57 15.86
CA ALA A 264 13.13 4.50 14.74
C ALA A 264 14.59 4.62 14.26
N LYS A 265 15.55 4.69 15.20
CA LYS A 265 16.97 4.72 14.88
C LYS A 265 17.43 3.43 14.18
N MET A 266 16.93 2.26 14.59
CA MET A 266 17.27 0.98 13.93
C MET A 266 16.77 0.95 12.48
N PHE A 267 15.56 1.47 12.20
CA PHE A 267 15.07 1.62 10.83
C PHE A 267 15.99 2.50 9.97
N GLU A 268 16.45 3.64 10.53
CA GLU A 268 17.36 4.55 9.83
C GLU A 268 18.71 3.88 9.51
N ASP A 269 19.26 3.12 10.46
CA ASP A 269 20.57 2.50 10.35
C ASP A 269 20.59 1.30 9.40
N THR A 270 19.47 0.58 9.27
CA THR A 270 19.37 -0.61 8.42
C THR A 270 18.78 -0.35 7.05
N GLY A 271 18.09 0.80 6.87
CA GLY A 271 17.35 1.10 5.65
C GLY A 271 16.05 0.30 5.49
N THR A 272 15.62 -0.43 6.53
CA THR A 272 14.30 -1.07 6.54
C THR A 272 13.22 0.01 6.33
N TYR A 273 12.26 -0.23 5.43
CA TYR A 273 11.19 0.75 5.21
C TYR A 273 10.03 0.55 6.19
N LEU A 274 9.24 1.61 6.36
CA LEU A 274 7.99 1.61 7.12
C LEU A 274 6.86 2.16 6.25
N VAL A 275 5.74 1.43 6.18
CA VAL A 275 4.47 1.94 5.63
C VAL A 275 3.51 2.17 6.80
N PRO A 276 3.35 3.42 7.29
CA PRO A 276 2.76 3.69 8.60
C PRO A 276 1.23 3.62 8.64
N THR A 277 0.54 3.71 7.51
CA THR A 277 -0.93 3.62 7.42
C THR A 277 -1.66 4.45 8.48
N PHE A 278 -1.59 5.77 8.39
CA PHE A 278 -2.14 6.67 9.43
C PHE A 278 -3.67 6.71 9.44
N VAL A 279 -4.31 6.55 8.29
CA VAL A 279 -5.77 6.67 8.14
C VAL A 279 -6.55 5.80 9.13
N PRO A 280 -6.27 4.50 9.32
CA PRO A 280 -7.07 3.64 10.20
C PRO A 280 -7.15 4.11 11.66
N TYR A 281 -6.18 4.93 12.09
CA TYR A 281 -6.06 5.40 13.49
C TYR A 281 -6.30 6.91 13.63
N ASP A 282 -6.53 7.62 12.53
CA ASP A 282 -6.59 9.08 12.53
C ASP A 282 -7.73 9.60 13.39
N ASP A 283 -8.91 9.04 13.25
CA ASP A 283 -10.10 9.36 14.04
C ASP A 283 -9.88 9.19 15.55
N ALA A 284 -9.19 8.11 15.94
CA ALA A 284 -8.88 7.85 17.34
C ALA A 284 -7.89 8.85 17.91
N ILE A 285 -6.92 9.29 17.12
CA ILE A 285 -5.91 10.27 17.53
C ILE A 285 -6.54 11.66 17.68
N HIS A 286 -7.46 12.04 16.80
CA HIS A 286 -8.14 13.34 16.82
C HIS A 286 -9.41 13.35 17.67
N GLY A 287 -9.87 12.18 18.17
CA GLY A 287 -11.03 12.08 19.05
C GLY A 287 -12.37 12.22 18.33
N ASP A 288 -12.47 11.79 17.07
CA ASP A 288 -13.72 11.77 16.32
C ASP A 288 -14.68 10.70 16.89
N VAL A 289 -15.65 11.17 17.69
CA VAL A 289 -16.63 10.34 18.38
C VAL A 289 -17.60 9.67 17.39
N GLU A 290 -17.97 10.33 16.30
CA GLU A 290 -18.95 9.82 15.35
C GLU A 290 -18.35 8.65 14.55
N SER A 291 -17.19 8.83 13.97
CA SER A 291 -16.46 7.76 13.27
C SER A 291 -16.14 6.60 14.22
N MET A 292 -15.68 6.88 15.43
CA MET A 292 -15.45 5.86 16.44
C MET A 292 -16.73 5.09 16.81
N SER A 293 -17.92 5.70 16.70
CA SER A 293 -19.18 5.02 17.04
C SER A 293 -19.50 3.82 16.14
N GLN A 294 -19.02 3.83 14.92
CA GLN A 294 -19.25 2.76 13.92
C GLN A 294 -18.30 1.57 14.06
N LYS A 295 -17.22 1.70 14.84
CA LYS A 295 -16.24 0.62 15.05
C LYS A 295 -16.74 -0.42 16.06
N SER A 296 -16.24 -1.66 15.97
CA SER A 296 -16.60 -2.72 16.91
C SER A 296 -16.19 -2.35 18.35
N PRO A 297 -16.89 -2.86 19.40
CA PRO A 297 -16.53 -2.57 20.78
C PRO A 297 -15.08 -2.95 21.14
N SER A 298 -14.57 -4.07 20.59
CA SER A 298 -13.19 -4.51 20.81
C SER A 298 -12.20 -3.52 20.20
N PHE A 299 -12.46 -3.08 18.97
CA PHE A 299 -11.63 -2.09 18.27
C PHE A 299 -11.54 -0.77 19.06
N LYS A 300 -12.69 -0.24 19.50
CA LYS A 300 -12.75 0.98 20.31
C LYS A 300 -11.92 0.88 21.57
N LYS A 301 -12.13 -0.21 22.34
CA LYS A 301 -11.39 -0.44 23.58
C LYS A 301 -9.88 -0.47 23.38
N LYS A 302 -9.40 -1.08 22.29
CA LYS A 302 -7.98 -1.10 21.95
C LYS A 302 -7.48 0.28 21.55
N LEU A 303 -8.23 1.02 20.71
CA LEU A 303 -7.86 2.40 20.34
C LEU A 303 -7.77 3.30 21.56
N GLU A 304 -8.72 3.24 22.48
CA GLU A 304 -8.69 3.99 23.75
C GLU A 304 -7.46 3.64 24.60
N LYS A 305 -7.16 2.33 24.72
CA LYS A 305 -5.99 1.84 25.47
C LYS A 305 -4.68 2.34 24.89
N TYR A 306 -4.58 2.44 23.56
CA TYR A 306 -3.34 2.74 22.86
C TYR A 306 -3.25 4.19 22.33
N GLN A 307 -4.27 5.02 22.48
CA GLN A 307 -4.37 6.35 21.88
C GLN A 307 -3.11 7.21 22.09
N GLU A 308 -2.62 7.28 23.31
CA GLU A 308 -1.43 8.09 23.62
C GLU A 308 -0.16 7.51 22.99
N ARG A 309 -0.02 6.19 22.96
CA ARG A 309 1.12 5.51 22.29
C ARG A 309 1.05 5.71 20.77
N LEU A 310 -0.13 5.68 20.16
CA LEU A 310 -0.35 5.96 18.75
C LEU A 310 0.05 7.40 18.40
N ARG A 311 -0.39 8.38 19.20
CA ARG A 311 -0.03 9.79 19.03
C ARG A 311 1.49 9.98 19.08
N ARG A 312 2.12 9.44 20.12
CA ARG A 312 3.57 9.55 20.31
C ARG A 312 4.35 8.83 19.21
N GLY A 313 3.90 7.64 18.79
CA GLY A 313 4.51 6.89 17.69
C GLY A 313 4.46 7.68 16.38
N ARG A 314 3.32 8.32 16.08
CA ARG A 314 3.16 9.20 14.91
C ARG A 314 4.13 10.39 14.93
N GLU A 315 4.31 11.03 16.09
CA GLU A 315 5.29 12.11 16.26
C GLU A 315 6.73 11.64 16.00
N ILE A 316 7.11 10.48 16.56
CA ILE A 316 8.44 9.89 16.34
C ILE A 316 8.66 9.56 14.87
N ILE A 317 7.68 8.96 14.19
CA ILE A 317 7.75 8.64 12.75
C ILE A 317 7.91 9.94 11.94
N ARG A 318 7.13 10.97 12.25
CA ARG A 318 7.23 12.28 11.58
C ARG A 318 8.62 12.91 11.72
N GLU A 319 9.22 12.85 12.92
CA GLU A 319 10.52 13.47 13.22
C GLU A 319 11.72 12.63 12.77
N SER A 320 11.52 11.36 12.46
CA SER A 320 12.57 10.44 12.04
C SER A 320 13.03 10.65 10.60
N LYS A 321 14.14 10.00 10.24
CA LYS A 321 14.63 9.89 8.85
C LYS A 321 14.35 8.51 8.26
N ILE A 322 13.40 7.77 8.83
CA ILE A 322 12.99 6.46 8.31
C ILE A 322 12.56 6.62 6.85
N LYS A 323 12.93 5.66 6.00
CA LYS A 323 12.39 5.52 4.65
C LYS A 323 10.92 5.14 4.75
N LEU A 324 10.04 6.11 4.54
CA LEU A 324 8.60 5.90 4.60
C LEU A 324 8.06 5.50 3.22
N GLY A 325 7.15 4.55 3.23
CA GLY A 325 6.22 4.29 2.14
C GLY A 325 4.86 4.92 2.45
N TYR A 326 4.12 5.26 1.41
CA TYR A 326 2.75 5.75 1.46
C TYR A 326 1.81 4.56 1.30
N GLY A 327 0.91 4.33 2.24
CA GLY A 327 -0.05 3.22 2.20
C GLY A 327 -1.25 3.48 3.09
N THR A 328 -2.46 3.21 2.57
CA THR A 328 -3.71 3.62 3.20
C THR A 328 -4.28 2.63 4.19
N ASP A 329 -4.21 1.33 3.88
CA ASP A 329 -4.89 0.28 4.67
C ASP A 329 -6.34 0.64 5.04
N MET A 330 -7.12 1.01 4.03
CA MET A 330 -8.50 1.49 4.18
C MET A 330 -9.44 0.35 4.60
N VAL A 331 -9.23 -0.14 5.80
CA VAL A 331 -10.12 -1.11 6.43
C VAL A 331 -10.98 -0.36 7.44
N ALA A 332 -12.30 -0.38 7.25
CA ALA A 332 -13.25 0.18 8.20
C ALA A 332 -13.41 1.71 8.24
N VAL A 333 -12.90 2.48 7.29
CA VAL A 333 -12.98 3.96 7.32
C VAL A 333 -13.55 4.54 6.04
N HIS A 334 -12.93 4.26 4.89
CA HIS A 334 -13.31 4.77 3.57
C HIS A 334 -13.31 3.64 2.55
N GLN A 335 -13.59 3.94 1.30
CA GLN A 335 -13.51 2.94 0.24
C GLN A 335 -12.03 2.67 -0.11
N SER A 336 -11.67 1.41 -0.34
CA SER A 336 -10.29 0.96 -0.56
C SER A 336 -9.58 1.61 -1.77
N TYR A 337 -10.32 2.31 -2.64
CA TYR A 337 -9.78 3.08 -3.76
C TYR A 337 -9.56 4.57 -3.47
N GLU A 338 -9.85 5.05 -2.25
CA GLU A 338 -9.77 6.48 -1.90
C GLU A 338 -8.40 6.87 -1.34
N SER A 339 -7.34 6.44 -2.01
CA SER A 339 -5.94 6.54 -1.56
C SER A 339 -5.49 7.96 -1.12
N GLY A 340 -6.17 9.01 -1.55
CA GLY A 340 -5.84 10.39 -1.15
C GLY A 340 -6.07 10.70 0.35
N TRP A 341 -6.79 9.87 1.09
CA TRP A 341 -7.01 10.08 2.53
C TRP A 341 -5.74 9.93 3.37
N GLU A 342 -4.80 9.10 2.98
CA GLU A 342 -3.53 8.99 3.70
C GLU A 342 -2.72 10.29 3.61
N TYR A 343 -2.80 11.00 2.46
CA TYR A 343 -2.18 12.32 2.34
C TYR A 343 -2.81 13.33 3.30
N ASN A 344 -4.14 13.31 3.42
CA ASN A 344 -4.86 14.13 4.38
C ASN A 344 -4.38 13.84 5.82
N ALA A 345 -4.33 12.58 6.23
CA ALA A 345 -3.87 12.18 7.55
C ALA A 345 -2.41 12.60 7.81
N TRP A 346 -1.53 12.49 6.81
CA TRP A 346 -0.12 12.88 6.93
C TRP A 346 0.04 14.39 7.11
N LEU A 347 -0.58 15.21 6.27
CA LEU A 347 -0.46 16.67 6.36
C LEU A 347 -1.10 17.22 7.64
N ASN A 348 -2.25 16.70 8.04
CA ASN A 348 -2.91 17.07 9.31
C ASN A 348 -2.07 16.69 10.54
N SER A 349 -1.21 15.64 10.42
CA SER A 349 -0.24 15.31 11.48
C SER A 349 1.04 16.15 11.44
N GLY A 350 1.16 17.10 10.49
CA GLY A 350 2.32 17.97 10.32
C GLY A 350 3.48 17.30 9.55
N MET A 351 3.22 16.25 8.78
CA MET A 351 4.21 15.67 7.87
C MET A 351 4.55 16.65 6.76
N ASP A 352 5.82 16.73 6.40
CA ASP A 352 6.28 17.54 5.26
C ASP A 352 5.66 17.02 3.94
N PRO A 353 5.05 17.91 3.12
CA PRO A 353 4.39 17.51 1.89
C PRO A 353 5.31 16.82 0.88
N PHE A 354 6.57 17.28 0.72
CA PHE A 354 7.51 16.63 -0.19
C PHE A 354 7.90 15.24 0.30
N ARG A 355 8.01 15.05 1.63
CA ARG A 355 8.23 13.72 2.20
C ARG A 355 7.05 12.78 1.90
N ALA A 356 5.82 13.28 1.97
CA ALA A 356 4.63 12.50 1.60
C ALA A 356 4.59 12.18 0.10
N LEU A 357 4.87 13.14 -0.77
CA LEU A 357 4.96 12.93 -2.22
C LEU A 357 6.07 11.94 -2.58
N LYS A 358 7.23 12.04 -1.94
CA LYS A 358 8.35 11.11 -2.14
C LYS A 358 8.00 9.69 -1.71
N ALA A 359 7.27 9.56 -0.59
CA ALA A 359 6.77 8.27 -0.15
C ALA A 359 5.78 7.66 -1.16
N ALA A 360 4.87 8.45 -1.72
CA ALA A 360 3.88 8.01 -2.71
C ALA A 360 4.45 7.82 -4.13
N THR A 361 5.72 8.10 -4.36
CA THR A 361 6.37 8.01 -5.68
C THR A 361 7.60 7.10 -5.62
N ILE A 362 8.81 7.68 -5.56
CA ILE A 362 10.06 6.91 -5.66
C ILE A 362 10.25 5.91 -4.53
N ASN A 363 9.94 6.27 -3.28
CA ASN A 363 10.09 5.32 -2.17
C ASN A 363 9.20 4.09 -2.36
N ASN A 364 7.93 4.30 -2.72
CA ASN A 364 7.02 3.19 -2.99
C ASN A 364 7.43 2.38 -4.22
N ALA A 365 7.98 3.03 -5.26
CA ALA A 365 8.51 2.30 -6.41
C ALA A 365 9.70 1.41 -6.02
N GLU A 366 10.55 1.84 -5.09
CA GLU A 366 11.63 1.03 -4.52
C GLU A 366 11.10 -0.09 -3.61
N ILE A 367 10.11 0.20 -2.75
CA ILE A 367 9.43 -0.78 -1.89
C ILE A 367 8.77 -1.88 -2.73
N CYS A 368 8.19 -1.52 -3.86
CA CYS A 368 7.57 -2.44 -4.82
C CYS A 368 8.58 -3.10 -5.77
N GLU A 369 9.88 -2.81 -5.66
CA GLU A 369 10.96 -3.32 -6.52
C GLU A 369 10.80 -2.96 -8.01
N ILE A 370 10.06 -1.88 -8.33
CA ILE A 370 9.77 -1.39 -9.69
C ILE A 370 10.33 0.00 -9.98
N SER A 371 11.25 0.50 -9.17
CA SER A 371 11.84 1.85 -9.35
C SER A 371 12.57 2.03 -10.67
N HIS A 372 12.96 0.94 -11.33
CA HIS A 372 13.50 0.96 -12.68
C HIS A 372 12.45 1.25 -13.77
N LEU A 373 11.15 1.13 -13.45
CA LEU A 373 10.03 1.35 -14.37
C LEU A 373 9.31 2.67 -14.12
N VAL A 374 9.05 3.01 -12.85
CA VAL A 374 8.17 4.12 -12.44
C VAL A 374 8.70 4.84 -11.19
N GLY A 375 7.92 5.78 -10.65
CA GLY A 375 8.20 6.50 -9.40
C GLY A 375 8.92 7.83 -9.60
N THR A 376 9.47 8.11 -10.79
CA THR A 376 10.07 9.41 -11.14
C THR A 376 9.74 9.76 -12.59
N ILE A 377 9.78 11.04 -12.92
CA ILE A 377 9.65 11.56 -14.29
C ILE A 377 11.06 11.66 -14.90
N GLU A 378 11.54 10.56 -15.47
CA GLU A 378 12.88 10.46 -16.06
C GLU A 378 12.87 9.72 -17.39
N LYS A 379 13.81 10.06 -18.27
CA LYS A 379 14.02 9.36 -19.54
C LYS A 379 14.14 7.84 -19.36
N GLY A 380 13.41 7.11 -20.18
CA GLY A 380 13.42 5.64 -20.23
C GLY A 380 12.41 4.97 -19.32
N LYS A 381 11.84 5.67 -18.34
CA LYS A 381 10.76 5.15 -17.49
C LYS A 381 9.41 5.15 -18.22
N LEU A 382 8.47 4.40 -17.70
CA LEU A 382 7.10 4.39 -18.19
C LEU A 382 6.45 5.74 -17.93
N ALA A 383 5.62 6.18 -18.86
CA ALA A 383 4.86 7.42 -18.72
C ALA A 383 3.61 7.16 -17.83
N ASP A 384 3.89 7.02 -16.53
CA ASP A 384 2.90 7.01 -15.45
C ASP A 384 2.91 8.41 -14.82
N ILE A 385 1.85 9.18 -15.05
CA ILE A 385 1.80 10.63 -14.77
C ILE A 385 0.44 10.99 -14.21
N SER A 386 0.41 11.80 -13.15
CA SER A 386 -0.83 12.30 -12.55
C SER A 386 -0.80 13.83 -12.44
N GLY A 387 -1.96 14.46 -12.53
CA GLY A 387 -2.09 15.93 -12.52
C GLY A 387 -3.15 16.39 -11.51
N TRP A 388 -2.83 17.43 -10.76
CA TRP A 388 -3.55 17.91 -9.60
C TRP A 388 -3.84 19.39 -9.72
N LYS A 389 -5.08 19.79 -9.45
CA LYS A 389 -5.50 21.19 -9.51
C LYS A 389 -5.27 21.91 -8.18
N ARG A 390 -5.40 21.20 -7.07
CA ARG A 390 -5.25 21.75 -5.71
C ARG A 390 -3.76 21.88 -5.35
N ASP A 391 -3.46 22.76 -4.39
CA ASP A 391 -2.09 23.01 -3.94
C ASP A 391 -1.56 21.84 -3.09
N LEU A 392 -0.66 21.04 -3.68
CA LEU A 392 -0.07 19.87 -3.01
C LEU A 392 0.75 20.22 -1.75
N LEU A 393 1.18 21.47 -1.56
CA LEU A 393 1.97 21.83 -0.38
C LEU A 393 1.11 22.33 0.80
N LYS A 394 -0.14 22.72 0.55
CA LYS A 394 -0.97 23.39 1.56
C LYS A 394 -2.29 22.70 1.82
N ASP A 395 -2.79 21.97 0.85
CA ASP A 395 -4.12 21.41 0.93
C ASP A 395 -4.07 19.91 1.25
N PRO A 396 -4.47 19.51 2.46
CA PRO A 396 -4.49 18.09 2.85
C PRO A 396 -5.36 17.21 1.94
N ASP A 397 -6.39 17.79 1.32
CA ASP A 397 -7.29 17.07 0.42
C ASP A 397 -6.83 17.05 -1.04
N ALA A 398 -5.64 17.57 -1.34
CA ALA A 398 -5.18 17.75 -2.71
C ALA A 398 -5.12 16.43 -3.51
N LEU A 399 -4.77 15.31 -2.88
CA LEU A 399 -4.69 14.01 -3.54
C LEU A 399 -6.02 13.24 -3.57
N ARG A 400 -7.12 13.85 -3.12
CA ARG A 400 -8.47 13.25 -3.20
C ARG A 400 -9.16 13.52 -4.53
N GLU A 401 -8.65 14.48 -5.32
CA GLU A 401 -9.23 14.88 -6.60
C GLU A 401 -8.17 14.91 -7.69
N CYS A 402 -8.01 13.81 -8.42
CA CYS A 402 -7.15 13.74 -9.57
C CYS A 402 -7.81 14.42 -10.78
N SER A 403 -7.06 15.31 -11.45
CA SER A 403 -7.54 16.03 -12.64
C SER A 403 -7.02 15.44 -13.95
N PHE A 404 -5.96 14.68 -13.91
CA PHE A 404 -5.37 13.99 -15.06
C PHE A 404 -4.64 12.74 -14.61
N VAL A 405 -4.79 11.63 -15.33
CA VAL A 405 -4.01 10.42 -15.12
C VAL A 405 -3.63 9.75 -16.43
N MET A 406 -2.37 9.40 -16.53
CA MET A 406 -1.78 8.60 -17.61
C MET A 406 -1.04 7.42 -16.99
N LYS A 407 -1.23 6.23 -17.54
CA LYS A 407 -0.48 5.02 -17.20
C LYS A 407 0.07 4.39 -18.47
N GLU A 408 1.37 4.15 -18.50
CA GLU A 408 2.07 3.59 -19.67
C GLU A 408 1.74 4.34 -20.99
N GLY A 409 1.72 5.68 -20.94
CA GLY A 409 1.45 6.53 -22.09
C GLY A 409 -0.03 6.61 -22.52
N LYS A 410 -0.92 5.85 -21.89
CA LYS A 410 -2.38 5.89 -22.14
C LYS A 410 -3.07 6.80 -21.13
N VAL A 411 -3.85 7.78 -21.61
CA VAL A 411 -4.68 8.64 -20.76
C VAL A 411 -5.96 7.90 -20.36
N TYR A 412 -6.34 8.03 -19.09
CA TYR A 412 -7.56 7.46 -18.53
C TYR A 412 -8.49 8.58 -18.03
N PRO A 413 -9.80 8.35 -17.98
CA PRO A 413 -10.72 9.29 -17.38
C PRO A 413 -10.43 9.45 -15.89
N THR A 414 -10.62 10.67 -15.38
CA THR A 414 -10.63 10.94 -13.95
C THR A 414 -12.08 11.05 -13.47
N GLU A 415 -12.34 10.70 -12.22
CA GLU A 415 -13.64 10.94 -11.60
C GLU A 415 -13.62 12.29 -10.90
N SER A 416 -14.47 13.22 -11.33
CA SER A 416 -14.84 14.34 -10.48
C SER A 416 -15.72 13.79 -9.36
N ARG A 417 -15.20 13.75 -8.14
CA ARG A 417 -16.01 13.47 -6.96
C ARG A 417 -16.74 14.76 -6.61
N VAL A 418 -17.97 14.89 -7.07
CA VAL A 418 -18.91 15.93 -6.64
C VAL A 418 -19.52 15.51 -5.32
#